data_52ed085e2026459c5dd7193fcb82c3c9
#
_entry.id   52ed085e2026459c5dd7193fcb82c3c9
#
_cell.length_a   1.000
_cell.length_b   1.000
_cell.length_c   1.000
_cell.angle_alpha   90.00
_cell.angle_beta   90.00
_cell.angle_gamma   90.00
#
_symmetry.space_group_name_H-M   'P 1'
#
loop_
_entity.id
_entity.type
_entity.pdbx_description
1 polymer ?
#
loop_
_entity_poly.entity_id
_entity_poly.type
_entity_poly.pdbx_seq_one_letter_code
_entity_poly.pdbx_strand_id
1 'polypeptide(L)'
;MEKEFAGLTAIVTGAGSGIGLEVVKGLSDKGAKVFGFDINQGQMSNHATFIKCDIADTSSVKNAFSEFKKSSNNLDILINNAGIGSLTTVENETDEIWQQVLNTNVIGTARVSREAISLLRKSKTAAIVNTASVAAIDGIPNRAAYSASKGAVLTLTLAMATDHLSDGIRVNAVNPGTTDTPWVKRLLDQADDVNLAKAALEARQPMGRLVTPSEIASAIIFLASPLQASITGTTINVDGGLHSLRIPKK
;
A
#
# COMPACT_ATOMS: atom_id res chain seq x y z
N MET A 1 -5.93 -24.78 16.21
CA MET A 1 -6.56 -24.25 14.96
C MET A 1 -5.45 -23.86 14.00
N GLU A 2 -5.57 -24.24 12.76
CA GLU A 2 -4.63 -23.83 11.71
C GLU A 2 -4.68 -22.31 11.53
N LYS A 3 -3.52 -21.68 11.31
CA LYS A 3 -3.45 -20.23 11.11
C LYS A 3 -4.06 -19.85 9.76
N GLU A 4 -4.75 -18.71 9.68
CA GLU A 4 -5.56 -18.25 8.53
C GLU A 4 -4.79 -18.21 7.20
N PHE A 5 -3.49 -17.89 7.24
CA PHE A 5 -2.62 -17.81 6.07
C PHE A 5 -1.55 -18.93 6.03
N ALA A 6 -1.77 -20.02 6.78
CA ALA A 6 -0.83 -21.14 6.78
C ALA A 6 -0.64 -21.70 5.36
N GLY A 7 0.62 -21.89 4.96
CA GLY A 7 0.98 -22.41 3.64
C GLY A 7 0.91 -21.38 2.51
N LEU A 8 0.41 -20.17 2.74
CA LEU A 8 0.35 -19.11 1.73
C LEU A 8 1.66 -18.29 1.67
N THR A 9 2.00 -17.84 0.48
CA THR A 9 3.18 -17.02 0.21
C THR A 9 2.76 -15.60 -0.18
N ALA A 10 3.33 -14.59 0.47
CA ALA A 10 3.03 -13.19 0.26
C ALA A 10 4.27 -12.37 -0.13
N ILE A 11 4.08 -11.40 -1.04
CA ILE A 11 5.02 -10.31 -1.31
C ILE A 11 4.39 -9.01 -0.81
N VAL A 12 5.17 -8.21 -0.06
CA VAL A 12 4.79 -6.87 0.40
C VAL A 12 5.83 -5.87 -0.09
N THR A 13 5.41 -4.86 -0.85
CA THR A 13 6.31 -3.76 -1.27
C THR A 13 6.28 -2.63 -0.24
N GLY A 14 7.43 -1.92 -0.06
CA GLY A 14 7.55 -0.92 0.99
C GLY A 14 7.47 -1.53 2.39
N ALA A 15 8.04 -2.73 2.54
CA ALA A 15 7.90 -3.59 3.72
C ALA A 15 8.76 -3.17 4.91
N GLY A 16 9.76 -2.29 4.71
CA GLY A 16 10.76 -1.94 5.72
C GLY A 16 10.27 -1.07 6.86
N SER A 17 9.12 -0.39 6.69
CA SER A 17 8.62 0.56 7.69
C SER A 17 7.10 0.82 7.56
N GLY A 18 6.54 1.53 8.53
CA GLY A 18 5.17 2.03 8.49
C GLY A 18 4.12 0.96 8.22
N ILE A 19 3.18 1.22 7.31
CA ILE A 19 2.07 0.32 6.98
C ILE A 19 2.59 -1.03 6.46
N GLY A 20 3.58 -1.02 5.54
CA GLY A 20 4.12 -2.26 4.97
C GLY A 20 4.73 -3.18 6.02
N LEU A 21 5.43 -2.63 7.00
CA LEU A 21 5.99 -3.40 8.10
C LEU A 21 4.90 -4.05 8.97
N GLU A 22 3.83 -3.33 9.28
CA GLU A 22 2.71 -3.90 10.05
C GLU A 22 1.95 -4.98 9.27
N VAL A 23 1.83 -4.83 7.94
CA VAL A 23 1.30 -5.88 7.06
C VAL A 23 2.18 -7.13 7.11
N VAL A 24 3.51 -6.96 6.99
CA VAL A 24 4.48 -8.06 7.10
C VAL A 24 4.32 -8.82 8.41
N LYS A 25 4.30 -8.11 9.54
CA LYS A 25 4.09 -8.72 10.87
C LYS A 25 2.77 -9.48 10.92
N GLY A 26 1.67 -8.84 10.56
CA GLY A 26 0.34 -9.45 10.67
C GLY A 26 0.15 -10.67 9.77
N LEU A 27 0.69 -10.68 8.55
CA LEU A 27 0.65 -11.85 7.66
C LEU A 27 1.53 -12.99 8.21
N SER A 28 2.74 -12.69 8.69
CA SER A 28 3.66 -13.65 9.31
C SER A 28 3.06 -14.28 10.57
N ASP A 29 2.49 -13.48 11.47
CA ASP A 29 1.86 -13.94 12.71
C ASP A 29 0.67 -14.87 12.42
N LYS A 30 -0.03 -14.64 11.31
CA LYS A 30 -1.14 -15.47 10.82
C LYS A 30 -0.68 -16.66 9.96
N GLY A 31 0.63 -16.89 9.79
CA GLY A 31 1.21 -18.10 9.21
C GLY A 31 1.62 -18.00 7.74
N ALA A 32 1.56 -16.85 7.11
CA ALA A 32 2.07 -16.69 5.76
C ALA A 32 3.62 -16.72 5.73
N LYS A 33 4.18 -17.24 4.63
CA LYS A 33 5.58 -17.02 4.27
C LYS A 33 5.69 -15.66 3.56
N VAL A 34 6.32 -14.67 4.20
CA VAL A 34 6.35 -13.29 3.71
C VAL A 34 7.71 -12.95 3.11
N PHE A 35 7.69 -12.31 1.95
CA PHE A 35 8.84 -11.68 1.29
C PHE A 35 8.61 -10.17 1.28
N GLY A 36 9.54 -9.43 1.88
CA GLY A 36 9.49 -7.98 1.93
C GLY A 36 10.36 -7.36 0.83
N PHE A 37 9.73 -6.68 -0.12
CA PHE A 37 10.40 -5.93 -1.18
C PHE A 37 10.54 -4.48 -0.74
N ASP A 38 11.76 -4.01 -0.60
CA ASP A 38 12.06 -2.63 -0.21
C ASP A 38 13.45 -2.23 -0.69
N ILE A 39 13.73 -0.94 -0.76
CA ILE A 39 15.09 -0.41 -1.00
C ILE A 39 16.02 -0.67 0.19
N ASN A 40 15.45 -0.74 1.39
CA ASN A 40 16.14 -1.01 2.65
C ASN A 40 15.42 -2.09 3.46
N GLN A 41 16.17 -2.92 4.18
CA GLN A 41 15.62 -3.99 5.01
C GLN A 41 14.69 -3.48 6.13
N GLY A 42 15.00 -2.30 6.69
CA GLY A 42 14.22 -1.75 7.81
C GLY A 42 14.12 -2.72 8.99
N GLN A 43 12.94 -2.85 9.56
CA GLN A 43 12.67 -3.65 10.77
C GLN A 43 11.98 -4.99 10.48
N MET A 44 12.00 -5.47 9.23
CA MET A 44 11.26 -6.68 8.85
C MET A 44 11.96 -8.01 9.16
N SER A 45 13.22 -8.01 9.62
CA SER A 45 14.13 -9.17 9.66
C SER A 45 13.57 -10.44 10.33
N ASN A 46 12.69 -10.31 11.31
CA ASN A 46 12.12 -11.45 12.04
C ASN A 46 10.78 -11.96 11.47
N HIS A 47 10.22 -11.26 10.46
CA HIS A 47 8.88 -11.51 9.95
C HIS A 47 8.82 -11.76 8.44
N ALA A 48 9.89 -11.40 7.72
CA ALA A 48 9.95 -11.60 6.27
C ALA A 48 11.37 -11.84 5.77
N THR A 49 11.47 -12.54 4.64
CA THR A 49 12.71 -12.57 3.86
C THR A 49 12.82 -11.26 3.10
N PHE A 50 13.87 -10.49 3.40
CA PHE A 50 14.15 -9.25 2.66
C PHE A 50 14.68 -9.54 1.26
N ILE A 51 14.11 -8.88 0.26
CA ILE A 51 14.64 -8.81 -1.10
C ILE A 51 14.71 -7.35 -1.51
N LYS A 52 15.92 -6.89 -1.86
CA LYS A 52 16.12 -5.50 -2.30
C LYS A 52 15.37 -5.24 -3.59
N CYS A 53 14.50 -4.23 -3.59
CA CYS A 53 13.67 -3.87 -4.72
C CYS A 53 13.34 -2.39 -4.72
N ASP A 54 13.77 -1.67 -5.76
CA ASP A 54 13.23 -0.37 -6.10
C ASP A 54 12.15 -0.54 -7.16
N ILE A 55 10.89 -0.27 -6.80
CA ILE A 55 9.77 -0.42 -7.73
C ILE A 55 9.77 0.63 -8.85
N ALA A 56 10.52 1.72 -8.68
CA ALA A 56 10.70 2.74 -9.72
C ALA A 56 11.65 2.30 -10.85
N ASP A 57 12.40 1.21 -10.65
CA ASP A 57 13.36 0.64 -11.62
C ASP A 57 12.91 -0.74 -12.12
N THR A 58 12.75 -0.88 -13.44
CA THR A 58 12.31 -2.12 -14.07
C THR A 58 13.28 -3.28 -13.88
N SER A 59 14.58 -3.00 -13.90
CA SER A 59 15.62 -4.03 -13.73
C SER A 59 15.65 -4.52 -12.29
N SER A 60 15.51 -3.60 -11.33
CA SER A 60 15.41 -3.92 -9.91
C SER A 60 14.22 -4.84 -9.62
N VAL A 61 13.03 -4.54 -10.17
CA VAL A 61 11.84 -5.39 -10.01
C VAL A 61 12.07 -6.78 -10.61
N LYS A 62 12.59 -6.88 -11.84
CA LYS A 62 12.89 -8.18 -12.45
C LYS A 62 13.89 -9.01 -11.65
N ASN A 63 14.94 -8.37 -11.13
CA ASN A 63 15.94 -9.02 -10.30
C ASN A 63 15.32 -9.50 -8.97
N ALA A 64 14.46 -8.71 -8.35
CA ALA A 64 13.75 -9.09 -7.13
C ALA A 64 12.85 -10.31 -7.34
N PHE A 65 12.09 -10.37 -8.43
CA PHE A 65 11.30 -11.56 -8.77
C PHE A 65 12.18 -12.76 -9.15
N SER A 66 13.32 -12.56 -9.76
CA SER A 66 14.29 -13.64 -10.02
C SER A 66 14.83 -14.22 -8.71
N GLU A 67 15.14 -13.38 -7.72
CA GLU A 67 15.56 -13.81 -6.40
C GLU A 67 14.43 -14.51 -5.64
N PHE A 68 13.22 -13.96 -5.66
CA PHE A 68 12.04 -14.58 -5.08
C PHE A 68 11.82 -16.01 -5.62
N LYS A 69 11.93 -16.21 -6.94
CA LYS A 69 11.73 -17.51 -7.61
C LYS A 69 12.73 -18.57 -7.18
N LYS A 70 13.88 -18.22 -6.62
CA LYS A 70 14.82 -19.21 -6.02
C LYS A 70 14.26 -19.84 -4.74
N SER A 71 13.34 -19.13 -4.04
CA SER A 71 12.79 -19.53 -2.75
C SER A 71 11.33 -19.96 -2.81
N SER A 72 10.59 -19.58 -3.86
CA SER A 72 9.19 -19.94 -4.07
C SER A 72 8.79 -19.88 -5.54
N ASN A 73 8.06 -20.89 -6.00
CA ASN A 73 7.46 -20.93 -7.33
C ASN A 73 5.96 -20.57 -7.32
N ASN A 74 5.42 -20.23 -6.16
CA ASN A 74 4.03 -19.85 -5.94
C ASN A 74 3.95 -18.50 -5.22
N LEU A 75 2.95 -17.71 -5.58
CA LEU A 75 2.60 -16.46 -4.91
C LEU A 75 1.09 -16.43 -4.75
N ASP A 76 0.63 -16.21 -3.52
CA ASP A 76 -0.79 -16.18 -3.20
C ASP A 76 -1.27 -14.74 -2.97
N ILE A 77 -0.40 -13.89 -2.40
CA ILE A 77 -0.76 -12.56 -1.97
C ILE A 77 0.28 -11.55 -2.46
N LEU A 78 -0.17 -10.50 -3.13
CA LEU A 78 0.64 -9.33 -3.45
C LEU A 78 0.08 -8.08 -2.77
N ILE A 79 0.89 -7.41 -1.96
CA ILE A 79 0.55 -6.12 -1.36
C ILE A 79 1.41 -5.03 -1.99
N ASN A 80 0.80 -4.21 -2.83
CA ASN A 80 1.40 -3.01 -3.40
C ASN A 80 1.22 -1.84 -2.43
N ASN A 81 2.19 -1.65 -1.55
CA ASN A 81 2.15 -0.59 -0.54
C ASN A 81 3.24 0.47 -0.75
N ALA A 82 4.37 0.13 -1.40
CA ALA A 82 5.42 1.11 -1.65
C ALA A 82 4.91 2.33 -2.41
N GLY A 83 5.35 3.51 -1.99
CA GLY A 83 4.98 4.77 -2.63
C GLY A 83 5.66 5.96 -1.98
N ILE A 84 5.65 7.07 -2.70
CA ILE A 84 6.18 8.37 -2.25
C ILE A 84 5.10 9.43 -2.33
N GLY A 85 5.26 10.50 -1.53
CA GLY A 85 4.40 11.67 -1.57
C GLY A 85 5.09 12.88 -2.17
N SER A 86 4.28 13.88 -2.53
CA SER A 86 4.72 15.24 -2.79
C SER A 86 3.91 16.23 -1.96
N LEU A 87 4.45 17.43 -1.76
CA LEU A 87 3.90 18.47 -0.87
C LEU A 87 3.88 19.81 -1.57
N THR A 88 3.18 19.89 -2.71
CA THR A 88 3.11 21.16 -3.45
C THR A 88 1.80 21.27 -4.24
N THR A 89 1.49 22.50 -4.68
CA THR A 89 0.34 22.79 -5.55
C THR A 89 0.71 22.46 -7.00
N VAL A 90 -0.28 22.37 -7.89
CA VAL A 90 -0.06 22.16 -9.32
C VAL A 90 0.81 23.25 -9.95
N GLU A 91 0.73 24.46 -9.43
CA GLU A 91 1.50 25.63 -9.90
C GLU A 91 3.01 25.49 -9.61
N ASN A 92 3.36 24.92 -8.46
CA ASN A 92 4.74 24.88 -7.98
C ASN A 92 5.38 23.50 -8.08
N GLU A 93 4.69 22.49 -8.59
CA GLU A 93 5.21 21.13 -8.73
C GLU A 93 5.89 20.96 -10.07
N THR A 94 7.18 20.59 -10.06
CA THR A 94 7.96 20.43 -11.29
C THR A 94 7.64 19.14 -12.04
N ASP A 95 7.93 19.09 -13.33
CA ASP A 95 7.76 17.89 -14.16
C ASP A 95 8.56 16.69 -13.61
N GLU A 96 9.74 16.93 -13.02
CA GLU A 96 10.57 15.88 -12.43
C GLU A 96 9.87 15.25 -11.21
N ILE A 97 9.23 16.06 -10.36
CA ILE A 97 8.45 15.55 -9.22
C ILE A 97 7.23 14.76 -9.73
N TRP A 98 6.52 15.28 -10.73
CA TRP A 98 5.45 14.56 -11.40
C TRP A 98 5.90 13.19 -11.90
N GLN A 99 6.99 13.16 -12.66
CA GLN A 99 7.56 11.93 -13.22
C GLN A 99 7.97 10.96 -12.11
N GLN A 100 8.64 11.44 -11.07
CA GLN A 100 9.08 10.61 -9.95
C GLN A 100 7.89 9.99 -9.20
N VAL A 101 6.86 10.78 -8.88
CA VAL A 101 5.67 10.31 -8.15
C VAL A 101 4.88 9.31 -8.99
N LEU A 102 4.62 9.62 -10.26
CA LEU A 102 3.90 8.71 -11.17
C LEU A 102 4.72 7.44 -11.45
N ASN A 103 6.02 7.56 -11.67
CA ASN A 103 6.90 6.41 -11.93
C ASN A 103 6.92 5.45 -10.73
N THR A 104 6.97 5.98 -9.51
CA THR A 104 6.97 5.14 -8.30
C THR A 104 5.57 4.58 -8.01
N ASN A 105 4.58 5.47 -7.84
CA ASN A 105 3.29 5.06 -7.29
C ASN A 105 2.42 4.30 -8.29
N VAL A 106 2.46 4.66 -9.58
CA VAL A 106 1.59 4.10 -10.62
C VAL A 106 2.33 3.04 -11.42
N ILE A 107 3.41 3.46 -12.10
CA ILE A 107 4.14 2.56 -13.00
C ILE A 107 4.86 1.49 -12.17
N GLY A 108 5.37 1.82 -10.99
CA GLY A 108 5.97 0.86 -10.06
C GLY A 108 4.98 -0.21 -9.60
N THR A 109 3.78 0.18 -9.19
CA THR A 109 2.68 -0.75 -8.88
C THR A 109 2.36 -1.67 -10.07
N ALA A 110 2.26 -1.11 -11.26
CA ALA A 110 2.01 -1.88 -12.48
C ALA A 110 3.18 -2.84 -12.81
N ARG A 111 4.45 -2.41 -12.62
CA ARG A 111 5.63 -3.27 -12.85
C ARG A 111 5.63 -4.49 -11.92
N VAL A 112 5.44 -4.27 -10.63
CA VAL A 112 5.40 -5.35 -9.64
C VAL A 112 4.24 -6.30 -9.93
N SER A 113 3.05 -5.77 -10.20
CA SER A 113 1.88 -6.58 -10.53
C SER A 113 2.10 -7.42 -11.78
N ARG A 114 2.66 -6.85 -12.85
CA ARG A 114 2.96 -7.56 -14.10
C ARG A 114 3.87 -8.77 -13.87
N GLU A 115 4.92 -8.65 -13.07
CA GLU A 115 5.82 -9.76 -12.75
C GLU A 115 5.15 -10.81 -11.84
N ALA A 116 4.18 -10.40 -11.01
CA ALA A 116 3.48 -11.26 -10.07
C ALA A 116 2.36 -12.10 -10.71
N ILE A 117 1.65 -11.59 -11.72
CA ILE A 117 0.43 -12.21 -12.29
C ILE A 117 0.64 -13.69 -12.67
N SER A 118 1.75 -14.01 -13.31
CA SER A 118 2.04 -15.40 -13.74
C SER A 118 2.20 -16.37 -12.56
N LEU A 119 2.60 -15.87 -11.40
CA LEU A 119 2.72 -16.64 -10.17
C LEU A 119 1.37 -16.73 -9.45
N LEU A 120 0.63 -15.62 -9.38
CA LEU A 120 -0.69 -15.55 -8.77
C LEU A 120 -1.71 -16.46 -9.48
N ARG A 121 -1.65 -16.61 -10.81
CA ARG A 121 -2.49 -17.55 -11.57
C ARG A 121 -2.36 -19.01 -11.12
N LYS A 122 -1.29 -19.37 -10.42
CA LYS A 122 -1.10 -20.72 -9.88
C LYS A 122 -1.76 -20.93 -8.52
N SER A 123 -2.14 -19.83 -7.85
CA SER A 123 -2.78 -19.87 -6.55
C SER A 123 -4.29 -20.13 -6.69
N LYS A 124 -4.84 -20.85 -5.71
CA LYS A 124 -6.29 -21.05 -5.59
C LYS A 124 -6.99 -19.92 -4.82
N THR A 125 -6.22 -19.03 -4.20
CA THR A 125 -6.72 -17.97 -3.31
C THR A 125 -6.07 -16.62 -3.59
N ALA A 126 -5.66 -16.38 -4.83
CA ALA A 126 -4.88 -15.23 -5.23
C ALA A 126 -5.54 -13.89 -4.86
N ALA A 127 -4.77 -13.01 -4.25
CA ALA A 127 -5.22 -11.67 -3.90
C ALA A 127 -4.14 -10.61 -4.13
N ILE A 128 -4.54 -9.48 -4.70
CA ILE A 128 -3.74 -8.25 -4.78
C ILE A 128 -4.45 -7.18 -3.96
N VAL A 129 -3.72 -6.49 -3.08
CA VAL A 129 -4.23 -5.31 -2.38
C VAL A 129 -3.33 -4.12 -2.64
N ASN A 130 -3.90 -3.05 -3.17
CA ASN A 130 -3.21 -1.83 -3.50
C ASN A 130 -3.45 -0.75 -2.41
N THR A 131 -2.40 -0.07 -1.99
CA THR A 131 -2.49 1.05 -1.05
C THR A 131 -2.65 2.36 -1.83
N ALA A 132 -3.89 2.84 -1.94
CA ALA A 132 -4.21 4.15 -2.48
C ALA A 132 -4.10 5.24 -1.38
N SER A 133 -5.08 6.11 -1.23
CA SER A 133 -5.15 7.17 -0.19
C SER A 133 -6.50 7.85 -0.23
N VAL A 134 -6.94 8.46 0.87
CA VAL A 134 -8.04 9.43 0.84
C VAL A 134 -7.79 10.57 -0.14
N ALA A 135 -6.53 10.94 -0.38
CA ALA A 135 -6.16 11.94 -1.38
C ALA A 135 -6.52 11.55 -2.83
N ALA A 136 -6.90 10.29 -3.07
CA ALA A 136 -7.41 9.83 -4.36
C ALA A 136 -8.87 10.26 -4.63
N ILE A 137 -9.62 10.52 -3.56
CA ILE A 137 -11.08 10.76 -3.59
C ILE A 137 -11.48 12.07 -2.92
N ASP A 138 -10.59 12.69 -2.14
CA ASP A 138 -10.81 13.96 -1.45
C ASP A 138 -9.76 15.01 -1.87
N GLY A 139 -10.17 16.25 -1.93
CA GLY A 139 -9.29 17.38 -2.20
C GLY A 139 -8.42 17.70 -0.98
N ILE A 140 -7.19 17.20 -0.96
CA ILE A 140 -6.22 17.49 0.08
C ILE A 140 -5.26 18.59 -0.40
N PRO A 141 -5.10 19.70 0.33
CA PRO A 141 -4.22 20.79 -0.06
C PRO A 141 -2.76 20.33 -0.24
N ASN A 142 -2.08 20.92 -1.21
CA ASN A 142 -0.66 20.68 -1.50
C ASN A 142 -0.33 19.21 -1.79
N ARG A 143 -1.14 18.53 -2.63
CA ARG A 143 -1.00 17.09 -2.96
C ARG A 143 -1.22 16.80 -4.44
N ALA A 144 -0.91 17.71 -5.35
CA ALA A 144 -1.30 17.61 -6.76
C ALA A 144 -0.87 16.29 -7.42
N ALA A 145 0.42 16.03 -7.61
CA ALA A 145 0.91 14.79 -8.22
C ALA A 145 0.60 13.55 -7.37
N TYR A 146 0.68 13.67 -6.04
CA TYR A 146 0.34 12.58 -5.14
C TYR A 146 -1.12 12.14 -5.29
N SER A 147 -2.07 13.09 -5.25
CA SER A 147 -3.50 12.81 -5.41
C SER A 147 -3.79 12.18 -6.76
N ALA A 148 -3.24 12.73 -7.84
CA ALA A 148 -3.37 12.17 -9.17
C ALA A 148 -2.84 10.74 -9.24
N SER A 149 -1.66 10.47 -8.64
CA SER A 149 -1.08 9.12 -8.61
C SER A 149 -1.94 8.12 -7.84
N LYS A 150 -2.53 8.55 -6.71
CA LYS A 150 -3.37 7.67 -5.88
C LYS A 150 -4.75 7.44 -6.51
N GLY A 151 -5.30 8.42 -7.23
CA GLY A 151 -6.47 8.25 -8.09
C GLY A 151 -6.22 7.23 -9.21
N ALA A 152 -5.04 7.31 -9.86
CA ALA A 152 -4.63 6.33 -10.85
C ALA A 152 -4.50 4.91 -10.27
N VAL A 153 -4.02 4.75 -9.03
CA VAL A 153 -3.97 3.43 -8.35
C VAL A 153 -5.36 2.87 -8.12
N LEU A 154 -6.37 3.69 -7.78
CA LEU A 154 -7.75 3.23 -7.63
C LEU A 154 -8.32 2.72 -8.95
N THR A 155 -8.18 3.48 -10.04
CA THR A 155 -8.68 3.05 -11.36
C THR A 155 -7.90 1.85 -11.90
N LEU A 156 -6.59 1.78 -11.66
CA LEU A 156 -5.78 0.60 -11.99
C LEU A 156 -6.26 -0.64 -11.21
N THR A 157 -6.68 -0.47 -9.95
CA THR A 157 -7.26 -1.58 -9.16
C THR A 157 -8.49 -2.17 -9.82
N LEU A 158 -9.42 -1.32 -10.30
CA LEU A 158 -10.62 -1.75 -11.00
C LEU A 158 -10.31 -2.46 -12.33
N ALA A 159 -9.38 -1.88 -13.11
CA ALA A 159 -8.94 -2.48 -14.36
C ALA A 159 -8.34 -3.88 -14.12
N MET A 160 -7.41 -4.01 -13.17
CA MET A 160 -6.80 -5.29 -12.82
C MET A 160 -7.83 -6.29 -12.26
N ALA A 161 -8.81 -5.85 -11.47
CA ALA A 161 -9.87 -6.71 -10.96
C ALA A 161 -10.72 -7.29 -12.10
N THR A 162 -11.00 -6.47 -13.12
CA THR A 162 -11.76 -6.88 -14.32
C THR A 162 -10.93 -7.83 -15.17
N ASP A 163 -9.68 -7.46 -15.50
CA ASP A 163 -8.83 -8.21 -16.41
C ASP A 163 -8.48 -9.62 -15.89
N HIS A 164 -8.38 -9.76 -14.56
CA HIS A 164 -7.94 -11.00 -13.91
C HIS A 164 -9.05 -11.75 -13.15
N LEU A 165 -10.31 -11.36 -13.35
CA LEU A 165 -11.44 -12.04 -12.73
C LEU A 165 -11.51 -13.53 -13.15
N SER A 166 -11.33 -13.80 -14.44
CA SER A 166 -11.30 -15.17 -14.99
C SER A 166 -10.08 -15.98 -14.55
N ASP A 167 -9.01 -15.30 -14.13
CA ASP A 167 -7.81 -15.92 -13.56
C ASP A 167 -8.03 -16.32 -12.08
N GLY A 168 -9.15 -15.94 -11.46
CA GLY A 168 -9.43 -16.15 -10.04
C GLY A 168 -8.62 -15.24 -9.12
N ILE A 169 -8.04 -14.14 -9.64
CA ILE A 169 -7.26 -13.18 -8.87
C ILE A 169 -8.16 -12.05 -8.40
N ARG A 170 -8.33 -11.91 -7.10
CA ARG A 170 -9.04 -10.77 -6.51
C ARG A 170 -8.12 -9.55 -6.42
N VAL A 171 -8.60 -8.38 -6.78
CA VAL A 171 -7.83 -7.13 -6.69
C VAL A 171 -8.67 -6.07 -5.98
N ASN A 172 -8.14 -5.54 -4.88
CA ASN A 172 -8.82 -4.57 -4.04
C ASN A 172 -7.86 -3.43 -3.64
N ALA A 173 -8.40 -2.38 -3.05
CA ALA A 173 -7.60 -1.26 -2.53
C ALA A 173 -8.00 -0.88 -1.11
N VAL A 174 -7.09 -0.19 -0.43
CA VAL A 174 -7.39 0.58 0.78
C VAL A 174 -7.10 2.06 0.54
N ASN A 175 -7.88 2.94 1.15
CA ASN A 175 -7.64 4.38 1.22
C ASN A 175 -7.30 4.78 2.66
N PRO A 176 -6.03 4.82 3.02
CA PRO A 176 -5.60 5.35 4.31
C PRO A 176 -5.91 6.84 4.44
N GLY A 177 -6.36 7.26 5.63
CA GLY A 177 -6.29 8.65 6.08
C GLY A 177 -4.87 9.05 6.44
N THR A 178 -4.71 10.20 7.12
CA THR A 178 -3.40 10.60 7.63
C THR A 178 -2.94 9.60 8.68
N THR A 179 -1.90 8.84 8.35
CA THR A 179 -1.42 7.71 9.15
C THR A 179 -0.12 8.07 9.86
N ASP A 180 0.00 7.70 11.13
CA ASP A 180 1.21 7.90 11.95
C ASP A 180 2.35 6.99 11.47
N THR A 181 3.09 7.46 10.49
CA THR A 181 4.19 6.74 9.83
C THR A 181 5.49 7.53 9.94
N PRO A 182 6.65 6.87 9.73
CA PRO A 182 7.94 7.59 9.65
C PRO A 182 7.93 8.70 8.58
N TRP A 183 7.14 8.56 7.52
CA TRP A 183 6.99 9.62 6.51
C TRP A 183 6.28 10.86 7.07
N VAL A 184 5.14 10.68 7.75
CA VAL A 184 4.41 11.78 8.41
C VAL A 184 5.25 12.42 9.50
N LYS A 185 6.01 11.61 10.27
CA LYS A 185 6.95 12.13 11.26
C LYS A 185 7.99 13.06 10.64
N ARG A 186 8.63 12.64 9.52
CA ARG A 186 9.58 13.52 8.80
C ARG A 186 8.94 14.82 8.29
N LEU A 187 7.65 14.81 7.94
CA LEU A 187 6.94 16.04 7.57
C LEU A 187 6.72 16.95 8.78
N LEU A 188 6.37 16.37 9.92
CA LEU A 188 6.19 17.13 11.17
C LEU A 188 7.52 17.72 11.66
N ASP A 189 8.62 16.98 11.54
CA ASP A 189 9.97 17.43 11.94
C ASP A 189 10.46 18.65 11.09
N GLN A 190 9.83 18.93 9.94
CA GLN A 190 10.14 20.09 9.08
C GLN A 190 9.22 21.30 9.34
N ALA A 191 8.24 21.17 10.24
CA ALA A 191 7.31 22.26 10.55
C ALA A 191 7.91 23.22 11.60
N ASP A 192 7.62 24.52 11.48
CA ASP A 192 8.05 25.54 12.44
C ASP A 192 7.51 25.25 13.85
N ASP A 193 6.28 24.73 13.96
CA ASP A 193 5.66 24.24 15.18
C ASP A 193 5.11 22.84 14.97
N VAL A 194 5.84 21.85 15.49
CA VAL A 194 5.51 20.42 15.37
C VAL A 194 4.14 20.10 16.02
N ASN A 195 3.83 20.71 17.17
CA ASN A 195 2.59 20.43 17.90
C ASN A 195 1.38 20.99 17.15
N LEU A 196 1.49 22.21 16.64
CA LEU A 196 0.44 22.83 15.84
C LEU A 196 0.22 22.06 14.53
N ALA A 197 1.29 21.69 13.85
CA ALA A 197 1.22 20.87 12.64
C ALA A 197 0.58 19.50 12.88
N LYS A 198 0.93 18.84 13.97
CA LYS A 198 0.32 17.57 14.37
C LYS A 198 -1.17 17.73 14.68
N ALA A 199 -1.54 18.71 15.49
CA ALA A 199 -2.94 18.99 15.80
C ALA A 199 -3.76 19.29 14.53
N ALA A 200 -3.20 20.00 13.54
CA ALA A 200 -3.84 20.26 12.26
C ALA A 200 -4.05 18.98 11.44
N LEU A 201 -3.10 18.03 11.47
CA LEU A 201 -3.27 16.72 10.83
C LEU A 201 -4.33 15.86 11.52
N GLU A 202 -4.36 15.85 12.83
CA GLU A 202 -5.34 15.12 13.64
C GLU A 202 -6.76 15.68 13.43
N ALA A 203 -6.91 17.00 13.39
CA ALA A 203 -8.18 17.70 13.18
C ALA A 203 -8.79 17.46 11.78
N ARG A 204 -8.01 17.01 10.79
CA ARG A 204 -8.54 16.62 9.47
C ARG A 204 -9.42 15.38 9.55
N GLN A 205 -9.17 14.51 10.51
CA GLN A 205 -9.91 13.27 10.68
C GLN A 205 -10.98 13.44 11.75
N PRO A 206 -12.26 13.19 11.42
CA PRO A 206 -13.37 13.32 12.39
C PRO A 206 -13.15 12.59 13.71
N MET A 207 -12.42 11.47 13.71
CA MET A 207 -12.09 10.76 14.94
C MET A 207 -11.08 11.48 15.86
N GLY A 208 -10.46 12.60 15.41
CA GLY A 208 -9.60 13.47 16.22
C GLY A 208 -8.19 12.93 16.51
N ARG A 209 -7.72 11.94 15.74
CA ARG A 209 -6.36 11.40 15.85
C ARG A 209 -5.85 10.89 14.50
N LEU A 210 -4.55 10.65 14.39
CA LEU A 210 -3.99 9.95 13.25
C LEU A 210 -4.44 8.48 13.24
N VAL A 211 -4.55 7.90 12.04
CA VAL A 211 -4.72 6.46 11.87
C VAL A 211 -3.40 5.77 12.19
N THR A 212 -3.44 4.61 12.85
CA THR A 212 -2.23 3.84 13.09
C THR A 212 -1.88 2.95 11.88
N PRO A 213 -0.59 2.66 11.63
CA PRO A 213 -0.20 1.71 10.59
C PRO A 213 -0.85 0.34 10.74
N SER A 214 -1.07 -0.12 11.99
CA SER A 214 -1.72 -1.40 12.28
C SER A 214 -3.20 -1.44 11.91
N GLU A 215 -3.93 -0.32 12.04
CA GLU A 215 -5.33 -0.23 11.59
C GLU A 215 -5.43 -0.38 10.06
N ILE A 216 -4.51 0.24 9.32
CA ILE A 216 -4.44 0.07 7.85
C ILE A 216 -4.04 -1.37 7.49
N ALA A 217 -3.02 -1.91 8.17
CA ALA A 217 -2.57 -3.29 7.93
C ALA A 217 -3.68 -4.31 8.17
N SER A 218 -4.52 -4.12 9.19
CA SER A 218 -5.67 -4.98 9.47
C SER A 218 -6.65 -5.02 8.30
N ALA A 219 -6.97 -3.88 7.68
CA ALA A 219 -7.85 -3.81 6.51
C ALA A 219 -7.20 -4.46 5.26
N ILE A 220 -5.90 -4.25 5.06
CA ILE A 220 -5.14 -4.91 3.97
C ILE A 220 -5.17 -6.43 4.14
N ILE A 221 -4.90 -6.94 5.35
CA ILE A 221 -4.89 -8.37 5.66
C ILE A 221 -6.30 -8.97 5.49
N PHE A 222 -7.35 -8.24 5.91
CA PHE A 222 -8.73 -8.64 5.67
C PHE A 222 -9.02 -8.82 4.17
N LEU A 223 -8.65 -7.86 3.32
CA LEU A 223 -8.84 -7.96 1.87
C LEU A 223 -7.99 -9.05 1.22
N ALA A 224 -6.83 -9.35 1.78
CA ALA A 224 -5.93 -10.42 1.32
C ALA A 224 -6.40 -11.83 1.75
N SER A 225 -7.28 -11.92 2.76
CA SER A 225 -7.71 -13.19 3.36
C SER A 225 -8.40 -14.11 2.33
N PRO A 226 -8.07 -15.40 2.31
CA PRO A 226 -8.77 -16.39 1.50
C PRO A 226 -10.25 -16.54 1.88
N LEU A 227 -10.63 -16.14 3.10
CA LEU A 227 -12.02 -16.15 3.56
C LEU A 227 -12.89 -15.08 2.86
N GLN A 228 -12.27 -14.10 2.20
CA GLN A 228 -12.95 -13.00 1.51
C GLN A 228 -13.08 -13.27 0.00
N ALA A 229 -13.42 -14.50 -0.39
CA ALA A 229 -13.40 -14.96 -1.78
C ALA A 229 -14.31 -14.17 -2.75
N SER A 230 -15.34 -13.52 -2.25
CA SER A 230 -16.30 -12.73 -3.06
C SER A 230 -15.98 -11.23 -3.09
N ILE A 231 -14.88 -10.77 -2.45
CA ILE A 231 -14.52 -9.36 -2.41
C ILE A 231 -13.44 -9.08 -3.46
N THR A 232 -13.82 -8.41 -4.56
CA THR A 232 -12.91 -7.94 -5.60
C THR A 232 -13.43 -6.63 -6.20
N GLY A 233 -12.55 -5.77 -6.70
CA GLY A 233 -12.89 -4.47 -7.25
C GLY A 233 -13.39 -3.46 -6.21
N THR A 234 -13.15 -3.70 -4.91
CA THR A 234 -13.59 -2.80 -3.84
C THR A 234 -12.46 -1.96 -3.26
N THR A 235 -12.88 -0.91 -2.57
CA THR A 235 -11.97 -0.03 -1.82
C THR A 235 -12.50 0.15 -0.41
N ILE A 236 -11.65 -0.03 0.60
CA ILE A 236 -11.97 0.23 2.00
C ILE A 236 -11.27 1.52 2.44
N ASN A 237 -12.05 2.49 2.94
CA ASN A 237 -11.53 3.68 3.57
C ASN A 237 -11.18 3.38 5.04
N VAL A 238 -9.93 3.67 5.42
CA VAL A 238 -9.46 3.57 6.81
C VAL A 238 -8.93 4.95 7.18
N ASP A 239 -9.84 5.88 7.43
CA ASP A 239 -9.58 7.33 7.41
C ASP A 239 -10.19 8.09 8.59
N GLY A 240 -10.75 7.38 9.57
CA GLY A 240 -11.40 8.00 10.73
C GLY A 240 -12.62 8.85 10.37
N GLY A 241 -13.26 8.56 9.22
CA GLY A 241 -14.45 9.24 8.72
C GLY A 241 -14.18 10.48 7.86
N LEU A 242 -12.93 10.73 7.48
CA LEU A 242 -12.53 11.94 6.72
C LEU A 242 -13.33 12.06 5.42
N HIS A 243 -13.45 10.99 4.67
CA HIS A 243 -14.19 11.00 3.40
C HIS A 243 -15.71 11.09 3.60
N SER A 244 -16.27 10.34 4.52
CA SER A 244 -17.71 10.08 4.57
C SER A 244 -18.47 11.01 5.51
N LEU A 245 -17.86 11.44 6.62
CA LEU A 245 -18.57 12.14 7.66
C LEU A 245 -18.51 13.66 7.51
N ARG A 246 -19.60 14.32 7.84
CA ARG A 246 -19.69 15.78 7.93
C ARG A 246 -20.08 16.12 9.38
N ILE A 247 -19.08 16.48 10.18
CA ILE A 247 -19.31 16.84 11.59
C ILE A 247 -19.51 18.34 11.69
N PRO A 248 -20.59 18.80 12.35
CA PRO A 248 -20.79 20.24 12.62
C PRO A 248 -19.59 20.78 13.40
N LYS A 249 -19.14 21.99 13.00
CA LYS A 249 -18.16 22.71 13.82
C LYS A 249 -18.82 23.03 15.18
N LYS A 250 -18.16 22.65 16.23
CA LYS A 250 -18.55 23.05 17.60
C LYS A 250 -18.24 24.53 17.82
#